data_a97e6e517b9fad46d4e254091b199221
#
_entry.id   a97e6e517b9fad46d4e254091b199221
#
_cell.length_a   1.000
_cell.length_b   1.000
_cell.length_c   1.000
_cell.angle_alpha   90.00
_cell.angle_beta   90.00
_cell.angle_gamma   90.00
#
_symmetry.space_group_name_H-M   'P 1'
#
loop_
_entity.id
_entity.type
_entity.pdbx_description
1 polymer ?
#
loop_
_entity_poly.entity_id
_entity_poly.type
_entity_poly.pdbx_seq_one_letter_code
_entity_poly.pdbx_strand_id
1 'polypeptide(L)'
;MALETAVTNVGNLSTEPAVLVLEDGRAMHGRSFGAVGTTFGEAVFSTGMTGYQETLTDPSYHRQVVVMTAPHVGNTGMNDEDPESGRIWVSGYVVRDPSRIVSNWRARRTLDEDLRMYGVVGIAGIDTRALTRHLRDAGAMRVGVFSGPAASRPVDELLSKVRSSPSMVGANLTSDVTTTQAYSVPAI
;
A
#
# COMPACT_ATOMS: atom_id res chain seq x y z
N MET A 1 0.02 39.80 -0.39
CA MET A 1 0.72 38.54 -0.69
C MET A 1 0.64 37.70 0.58
N ALA A 2 -0.42 36.89 0.74
CA ALA A 2 -0.64 36.06 1.91
C ALA A 2 0.29 34.85 1.81
N LEU A 3 1.15 34.68 2.82
CA LEU A 3 1.87 33.43 3.07
C LEU A 3 0.82 32.36 3.40
N GLU A 4 0.48 31.53 2.43
CA GLU A 4 -0.30 30.34 2.66
C GLU A 4 0.46 29.45 3.65
N THR A 5 -0.16 29.23 4.78
CA THR A 5 0.38 28.49 5.91
C THR A 5 0.69 27.08 5.43
N ALA A 6 1.96 26.71 5.40
CA ALA A 6 2.38 25.34 5.15
C ALA A 6 1.64 24.43 6.15
N VAL A 7 0.87 23.49 5.64
CA VAL A 7 0.15 22.49 6.45
C VAL A 7 1.20 21.61 7.11
N THR A 8 1.55 21.93 8.35
CA THR A 8 2.30 21.03 9.23
C THR A 8 1.33 19.96 9.74
N ASN A 9 0.94 19.04 8.87
CA ASN A 9 0.15 17.89 9.28
C ASN A 9 1.09 16.85 9.89
N VAL A 10 1.18 16.84 11.22
CA VAL A 10 1.84 15.77 11.96
C VAL A 10 0.87 14.60 12.01
N GLY A 11 1.01 13.67 11.08
CA GLY A 11 0.21 12.45 11.07
C GLY A 11 0.45 11.64 12.34
N ASN A 12 -0.58 11.44 13.15
CA ASN A 12 -0.54 10.49 14.26
C ASN A 12 -0.56 9.07 13.67
N LEU A 13 0.61 8.44 13.59
CA LEU A 13 0.67 7.02 13.23
C LEU A 13 -0.17 6.20 14.19
N SER A 14 -1.03 5.35 13.64
CA SER A 14 -1.84 4.44 14.43
C SER A 14 -0.97 3.59 15.37
N THR A 15 -1.43 3.42 16.60
CA THR A 15 -0.83 2.49 17.58
C THR A 15 -1.49 1.11 17.52
N GLU A 16 -2.55 0.96 16.72
CA GLU A 16 -3.25 -0.31 16.59
C GLU A 16 -2.36 -1.41 15.99
N PRO A 17 -2.41 -2.64 16.54
CA PRO A 17 -1.65 -3.74 16.01
C PRO A 17 -2.08 -4.10 14.60
N ALA A 18 -1.12 -4.58 13.81
CA ALA A 18 -1.38 -5.18 12.52
C ALA A 18 -0.46 -6.40 12.33
N VAL A 19 -0.92 -7.35 11.53
CA VAL A 19 -0.14 -8.51 11.15
C VAL A 19 -0.25 -8.74 9.64
N LEU A 20 0.88 -9.01 9.03
CA LEU A 20 1.00 -9.48 7.66
C LEU A 20 1.25 -10.98 7.69
N VAL A 21 0.49 -11.75 6.91
CA VAL A 21 0.64 -13.20 6.81
C VAL A 21 0.78 -13.60 5.34
N LEU A 22 1.84 -14.32 5.01
CA LEU A 22 2.08 -14.90 3.68
C LEU A 22 1.48 -16.30 3.60
N GLU A 23 1.18 -16.78 2.41
CA GLU A 23 0.59 -18.11 2.19
C GLU A 23 1.49 -19.30 2.59
N ASP A 24 2.79 -19.07 2.70
CA ASP A 24 3.75 -20.07 3.21
C ASP A 24 3.74 -20.20 4.75
N GLY A 25 3.00 -19.31 5.44
CA GLY A 25 2.86 -19.30 6.90
C GLY A 25 3.74 -18.28 7.61
N ARG A 26 4.58 -17.55 6.90
CA ARG A 26 5.36 -16.47 7.52
C ARG A 26 4.43 -15.36 7.97
N ALA A 27 4.57 -14.96 9.25
CA ALA A 27 3.85 -13.83 9.83
C ALA A 27 4.82 -12.74 10.29
N MET A 28 4.42 -11.48 10.08
CA MET A 28 5.19 -10.31 10.51
C MET A 28 4.25 -9.34 11.23
N HIS A 29 4.64 -8.96 12.43
CA HIS A 29 3.86 -8.05 13.28
C HIS A 29 4.34 -6.62 13.14
N GLY A 30 3.40 -5.69 13.07
CA GLY A 30 3.64 -4.26 12.93
C GLY A 30 2.48 -3.45 13.48
N ARG A 31 2.27 -2.28 12.92
CA ARG A 31 1.19 -1.36 13.29
C ARG A 31 0.34 -1.04 12.08
N SER A 32 -0.94 -0.78 12.30
CA SER A 32 -1.87 -0.32 11.28
C SER A 32 -1.36 0.97 10.62
N PHE A 33 -1.49 1.03 9.31
CA PHE A 33 -1.16 2.19 8.49
C PHE A 33 -2.23 2.32 7.39
N GLY A 34 -2.75 3.53 7.14
CA GLY A 34 -3.92 3.72 6.28
C GLY A 34 -5.22 3.25 6.93
N ALA A 35 -6.08 2.61 6.16
CA ALA A 35 -7.36 2.11 6.64
C ALA A 35 -7.19 0.93 7.61
N VAL A 36 -8.07 0.85 8.61
CA VAL A 36 -8.14 -0.31 9.53
C VAL A 36 -9.05 -1.36 8.91
N GLY A 37 -8.58 -2.62 8.87
CA GLY A 37 -9.38 -3.71 8.31
C GLY A 37 -8.54 -4.89 7.87
N THR A 38 -9.03 -5.57 6.84
CA THR A 38 -8.37 -6.74 6.24
C THR A 38 -8.31 -6.58 4.73
N THR A 39 -7.17 -6.89 4.15
CA THR A 39 -6.99 -6.94 2.70
C THR A 39 -6.20 -8.17 2.29
N PHE A 40 -6.41 -8.61 1.04
CA PHE A 40 -5.69 -9.70 0.42
C PHE A 40 -5.17 -9.28 -0.95
N GLY A 41 -4.10 -9.94 -1.39
CA GLY A 41 -3.52 -9.72 -2.72
C GLY A 41 -2.29 -10.58 -2.92
N GLU A 42 -1.60 -10.33 -4.02
CA GLU A 42 -0.28 -10.87 -4.26
C GLU A 42 0.78 -9.94 -3.68
N ALA A 43 1.68 -10.47 -2.87
CA ALA A 43 2.80 -9.69 -2.33
C ALA A 43 3.83 -9.44 -3.43
N VAL A 44 4.06 -8.16 -3.74
CA VAL A 44 5.11 -7.71 -4.65
C VAL A 44 5.93 -6.61 -3.97
N PHE A 45 7.13 -6.34 -4.44
CA PHE A 45 7.94 -5.27 -3.88
C PHE A 45 8.36 -4.25 -4.95
N SER A 46 8.43 -3.00 -4.52
CA SER A 46 8.97 -1.89 -5.30
C SER A 46 10.30 -1.45 -4.72
N THR A 47 11.32 -1.35 -5.59
CA THR A 47 12.66 -0.88 -5.20
C THR A 47 12.86 0.62 -5.46
N GLY A 48 11.84 1.31 -5.92
CA GLY A 48 11.86 2.76 -6.11
C GLY A 48 12.13 3.48 -4.79
N MET A 49 13.04 4.42 -4.79
CA MET A 49 13.31 5.27 -3.62
C MET A 49 12.38 6.48 -3.55
N THR A 50 11.74 6.81 -4.65
CA THR A 50 10.79 7.90 -4.85
C THR A 50 9.61 7.39 -5.68
N GLY A 51 8.59 8.21 -5.92
CA GLY A 51 7.49 7.84 -6.79
C GLY A 51 6.49 6.87 -6.14
N TYR A 52 6.33 6.95 -4.83
CA TYR A 52 5.36 6.07 -4.16
C TYR A 52 3.91 6.44 -4.49
N GLN A 53 3.60 7.70 -4.80
CA GLN A 53 2.27 8.12 -5.22
C GLN A 53 1.93 7.52 -6.59
N GLU A 54 2.85 7.56 -7.52
CA GLU A 54 2.76 6.94 -8.83
C GLU A 54 2.57 5.42 -8.69
N THR A 55 3.37 4.77 -7.86
CA THR A 55 3.23 3.33 -7.57
C THR A 55 1.84 2.97 -7.03
N LEU A 56 1.30 3.79 -6.11
CA LEU A 56 -0.04 3.55 -5.53
C LEU A 56 -1.16 3.68 -6.55
N THR A 57 -1.01 4.60 -7.50
CA THR A 57 -2.03 4.96 -8.49
C THR A 57 -1.83 4.29 -9.86
N ASP A 58 -0.80 3.47 -10.02
CA ASP A 58 -0.55 2.69 -11.23
C ASP A 58 -1.48 1.45 -11.28
N PRO A 59 -2.33 1.34 -12.33
CA PRO A 59 -3.20 0.18 -12.52
C PRO A 59 -2.46 -1.16 -12.60
N SER A 60 -1.16 -1.17 -12.90
CA SER A 60 -0.33 -2.37 -12.93
C SER A 60 -0.27 -3.09 -11.58
N TYR A 61 -0.51 -2.38 -10.48
CA TYR A 61 -0.54 -2.95 -9.14
C TYR A 61 -1.94 -3.38 -8.67
N HIS A 62 -2.91 -3.45 -9.58
CA HIS A 62 -4.26 -3.91 -9.23
C HIS A 62 -4.22 -5.31 -8.61
N ARG A 63 -4.89 -5.49 -7.46
CA ARG A 63 -4.90 -6.70 -6.62
C ARG A 63 -3.56 -7.10 -6.00
N GLN A 64 -2.59 -6.22 -6.00
CA GLN A 64 -1.30 -6.47 -5.35
C GLN A 64 -1.18 -5.73 -4.03
N VAL A 65 -0.48 -6.33 -3.08
CA VAL A 65 -0.02 -5.70 -1.83
C VAL A 65 1.44 -5.32 -2.04
N VAL A 66 1.69 -4.02 -2.12
CA VAL A 66 3.00 -3.49 -2.49
C VAL A 66 3.86 -3.26 -1.26
N VAL A 67 5.04 -3.89 -1.25
CA VAL A 67 6.07 -3.74 -0.21
C VAL A 67 7.10 -2.72 -0.67
N MET A 68 7.23 -1.61 0.03
CA MET A 68 8.25 -0.60 -0.26
C MET A 68 9.58 -1.01 0.37
N THR A 69 10.63 -1.07 -0.45
CA THR A 69 11.98 -1.35 0.05
C THR A 69 12.66 -0.10 0.61
N ALA A 70 12.23 1.10 0.18
CA ALA A 70 12.68 2.36 0.76
C ALA A 70 12.38 2.37 2.26
N PRO A 71 13.37 2.63 3.13
CA PRO A 71 13.19 2.52 4.57
C PRO A 71 12.27 3.58 5.16
N HIS A 72 12.13 4.72 4.49
CA HIS A 72 11.28 5.84 4.91
C HIS A 72 10.46 6.36 3.74
N VAL A 73 9.14 6.43 3.91
CA VAL A 73 8.18 6.75 2.84
C VAL A 73 7.13 7.74 3.34
N GLY A 74 6.70 8.67 2.49
CA GLY A 74 5.61 9.60 2.79
C GLY A 74 6.04 11.04 3.07
N ASN A 75 7.33 11.34 3.09
CA ASN A 75 7.85 12.68 3.39
C ASN A 75 7.51 13.74 2.32
N THR A 76 7.31 13.35 1.07
CA THR A 76 6.86 14.27 0.01
C THR A 76 5.35 14.52 0.02
N GLY A 77 4.59 13.74 0.82
CA GLY A 77 3.13 13.81 0.85
C GLY A 77 2.47 13.30 -0.43
N MET A 78 1.21 13.64 -0.58
CA MET A 78 0.37 13.36 -1.74
C MET A 78 -0.13 14.66 -2.33
N ASN A 79 -0.25 14.72 -3.66
CA ASN A 79 -0.77 15.88 -4.39
C ASN A 79 -1.72 15.45 -5.51
N ASP A 80 -2.27 16.40 -6.26
CA ASP A 80 -3.28 16.12 -7.28
C ASP A 80 -2.69 16.09 -8.70
N GLU A 81 -1.37 16.26 -8.85
CA GLU A 81 -0.68 16.38 -10.15
C GLU A 81 0.13 15.13 -10.52
N ASP A 82 0.61 14.37 -9.53
CA ASP A 82 1.52 13.22 -9.73
C ASP A 82 0.83 11.82 -9.80
N PRO A 83 -0.52 11.66 -9.64
CA PRO A 83 -1.12 10.35 -9.82
C PRO A 83 -0.99 9.85 -11.26
N GLU A 84 -0.66 8.56 -11.45
CA GLU A 84 -0.67 7.88 -12.74
C GLU A 84 -2.09 7.64 -13.28
N SER A 85 -3.09 7.65 -12.39
CA SER A 85 -4.49 7.46 -12.73
C SER A 85 -5.43 8.07 -11.70
N GLY A 86 -6.74 7.97 -11.92
CA GLY A 86 -7.77 8.61 -11.11
C GLY A 86 -8.00 8.00 -9.71
N ARG A 87 -7.29 6.95 -9.31
CA ARG A 87 -7.46 6.30 -7.99
C ARG A 87 -6.24 5.51 -7.54
N ILE A 88 -6.21 5.12 -6.27
CA ILE A 88 -5.27 4.12 -5.76
C ILE A 88 -5.75 2.72 -6.20
N TRP A 89 -4.83 1.92 -6.73
CA TRP A 89 -5.11 0.58 -7.27
C TRP A 89 -4.59 -0.56 -6.39
N VAL A 90 -3.56 -0.29 -5.59
CA VAL A 90 -2.99 -1.33 -4.72
C VAL A 90 -4.04 -1.87 -3.74
N SER A 91 -4.04 -3.18 -3.51
CA SER A 91 -4.91 -3.80 -2.50
C SER A 91 -4.45 -3.51 -1.08
N GLY A 92 -3.16 -3.33 -0.87
CA GLY A 92 -2.58 -3.02 0.43
C GLY A 92 -1.18 -2.43 0.29
N TYR A 93 -0.70 -1.83 1.38
CA TYR A 93 0.58 -1.13 1.36
C TYR A 93 1.43 -1.44 2.58
N VAL A 94 2.70 -1.75 2.34
CA VAL A 94 3.61 -2.24 3.37
C VAL A 94 4.85 -1.38 3.41
N VAL A 95 5.11 -0.75 4.55
CA VAL A 95 6.24 0.15 4.75
C VAL A 95 7.00 -0.18 6.03
N ARG A 96 8.28 0.19 6.08
CA ARG A 96 9.06 0.08 7.30
C ARG A 96 8.77 1.25 8.23
N ASP A 97 8.98 2.47 7.76
CA ASP A 97 8.84 3.69 8.56
C ASP A 97 8.11 4.77 7.73
N PRO A 98 6.82 5.00 7.99
CA PRO A 98 6.09 6.07 7.33
C PRO A 98 6.44 7.41 7.96
N SER A 99 6.60 8.42 7.11
CA SER A 99 6.89 9.79 7.57
C SER A 99 5.72 10.37 8.37
N ARG A 100 6.04 10.97 9.50
CA ARG A 100 5.08 11.71 10.33
C ARG A 100 4.88 13.14 9.84
N ILE A 101 5.82 13.66 9.08
CA ILE A 101 5.86 15.05 8.65
C ILE A 101 5.97 15.07 7.13
N VAL A 102 5.08 15.82 6.52
CA VAL A 102 5.16 16.14 5.10
C VAL A 102 6.00 17.40 4.97
N SER A 103 7.03 17.35 4.13
CA SER A 103 7.99 18.44 3.94
C SER A 103 8.16 18.85 2.48
N ASN A 104 7.08 18.86 1.72
CA ASN A 104 7.06 19.28 0.33
C ASN A 104 5.97 20.36 0.12
N TRP A 105 6.34 21.47 -0.53
CA TRP A 105 5.44 22.57 -0.82
C TRP A 105 4.25 22.18 -1.73
N ARG A 106 4.38 21.12 -2.54
CA ARG A 106 3.31 20.59 -3.41
C ARG A 106 2.32 19.70 -2.67
N ALA A 107 2.66 19.26 -1.45
CA ALA A 107 1.81 18.35 -0.71
C ALA A 107 0.47 18.99 -0.35
N ARG A 108 -0.59 18.23 -0.53
CA ARG A 108 -1.97 18.57 -0.14
C ARG A 108 -2.46 17.70 1.02
N ARG A 109 -1.98 16.47 1.09
CA ARG A 109 -2.37 15.46 2.07
C ARG A 109 -1.16 14.62 2.48
N THR A 110 -1.29 13.93 3.59
CA THR A 110 -0.33 12.89 3.98
C THR A 110 -0.64 11.58 3.24
N LEU A 111 0.35 10.70 3.15
CA LEU A 111 0.17 9.36 2.61
C LEU A 111 -0.88 8.55 3.40
N ASP A 112 -0.88 8.68 4.74
CA ASP A 112 -1.85 7.98 5.61
C ASP A 112 -3.30 8.45 5.36
N GLU A 113 -3.51 9.75 5.16
CA GLU A 113 -4.82 10.32 4.82
C GLU A 113 -5.35 9.75 3.51
N ASP A 114 -4.54 9.73 2.46
CA ASP A 114 -4.96 9.19 1.16
C ASP A 114 -5.25 7.68 1.24
N LEU A 115 -4.40 6.89 1.90
CA LEU A 115 -4.67 5.46 2.11
C LEU A 115 -5.99 5.23 2.86
N ARG A 116 -6.30 6.04 3.89
CA ARG A 116 -7.59 5.97 4.60
C ARG A 116 -8.76 6.36 3.72
N MET A 117 -8.62 7.43 2.97
CA MET A 117 -9.67 7.94 2.09
C MET A 117 -10.07 6.92 1.02
N TYR A 118 -9.08 6.20 0.48
CA TYR A 118 -9.30 5.16 -0.53
C TYR A 118 -9.55 3.76 0.08
N GLY A 119 -9.60 3.64 1.41
CA GLY A 119 -9.86 2.37 2.09
C GLY A 119 -8.73 1.34 1.97
N VAL A 120 -7.50 1.80 1.71
CA VAL A 120 -6.33 0.92 1.54
C VAL A 120 -5.77 0.54 2.91
N VAL A 121 -5.80 -0.75 3.21
CA VAL A 121 -5.24 -1.31 4.45
C VAL A 121 -3.74 -1.47 4.30
N GLY A 122 -2.98 -0.94 5.26
CA GLY A 122 -1.54 -1.04 5.26
C GLY A 122 -0.96 -1.48 6.60
N ILE A 123 0.33 -1.78 6.59
CA ILE A 123 1.11 -2.14 7.77
C ILE A 123 2.46 -1.42 7.74
N ALA A 124 2.84 -0.90 8.89
CA ALA A 124 4.12 -0.23 9.13
C ALA A 124 4.91 -0.90 10.24
N GLY A 125 6.21 -0.67 10.28
CA GLY A 125 7.09 -1.13 11.37
C GLY A 125 7.60 -2.55 11.20
N ILE A 126 7.43 -3.17 10.03
CA ILE A 126 7.96 -4.51 9.74
C ILE A 126 9.33 -4.44 9.04
N ASP A 127 10.06 -5.54 9.06
CA ASP A 127 11.32 -5.67 8.32
C ASP A 127 11.04 -5.91 6.82
N THR A 128 10.83 -4.82 6.08
CA THR A 128 10.58 -4.87 4.63
C THR A 128 11.77 -5.44 3.85
N ARG A 129 13.01 -5.30 4.36
CA ARG A 129 14.19 -5.91 3.73
C ARG A 129 14.14 -7.43 3.82
N ALA A 130 13.82 -7.98 5.00
CA ALA A 130 13.68 -9.43 5.18
C ALA A 130 12.53 -9.97 4.31
N LEU A 131 11.40 -9.25 4.27
CA LEU A 131 10.25 -9.62 3.43
C LEU A 131 10.61 -9.60 1.94
N THR A 132 11.28 -8.55 1.45
CA THR A 132 11.71 -8.43 0.06
C THR A 132 12.66 -9.56 -0.34
N ARG A 133 13.64 -9.90 0.51
CA ARG A 133 14.54 -11.03 0.24
C ARG A 133 13.78 -12.34 0.16
N HIS A 134 12.83 -12.55 1.06
CA HIS A 134 11.99 -13.74 1.04
C HIS A 134 11.17 -13.85 -0.27
N LEU A 135 10.49 -12.78 -0.67
CA LEU A 135 9.72 -12.75 -1.92
C LEU A 135 10.61 -12.92 -3.16
N ARG A 136 11.83 -12.39 -3.14
CA ARG A 136 12.78 -12.59 -4.25
C ARG A 136 13.21 -14.05 -4.38
N ASP A 137 13.41 -14.74 -3.26
CA ASP A 137 13.93 -16.10 -3.25
C ASP A 137 12.80 -17.15 -3.45
N ALA A 138 11.60 -16.88 -2.93
CA ALA A 138 10.43 -17.80 -2.98
C ALA A 138 9.44 -17.47 -4.11
N GLY A 139 9.51 -16.29 -4.71
CA GLY A 139 8.56 -15.80 -5.71
C GLY A 139 7.44 -14.97 -5.08
N ALA A 140 6.65 -14.30 -5.93
CA ALA A 140 5.43 -13.63 -5.54
C ALA A 140 4.42 -14.66 -4.99
N MET A 141 3.68 -14.28 -3.95
CA MET A 141 2.75 -15.18 -3.29
C MET A 141 1.59 -14.42 -2.67
N ARG A 142 0.51 -15.13 -2.34
CA ARG A 142 -0.64 -14.52 -1.66
C ARG A 142 -0.26 -14.01 -0.28
N VAL A 143 -0.85 -12.89 0.08
CA VAL A 143 -0.65 -12.23 1.37
C VAL A 143 -1.97 -11.68 1.89
N GLY A 144 -2.11 -11.64 3.20
CA GLY A 144 -3.14 -10.89 3.89
C GLY A 144 -2.51 -9.88 4.86
N VAL A 145 -3.09 -8.69 4.93
CA VAL A 145 -2.79 -7.69 5.95
C VAL A 145 -4.04 -7.52 6.80
N PHE A 146 -3.87 -7.68 8.10
CA PHE A 146 -4.95 -7.64 9.09
C PHE A 146 -4.61 -6.58 10.14
N SER A 147 -5.52 -5.66 10.43
CA SER A 147 -5.33 -4.63 11.44
C SER A 147 -6.55 -4.46 12.35
N GLY A 148 -6.36 -3.80 13.48
CA GLY A 148 -7.39 -3.68 14.51
C GLY A 148 -7.79 -5.03 15.10
N PRO A 149 -9.09 -5.29 15.35
CA PRO A 149 -9.55 -6.54 15.97
C PRO A 149 -9.15 -7.81 15.19
N ALA A 150 -8.99 -7.70 13.87
CA ALA A 150 -8.58 -8.84 13.04
C ALA A 150 -7.14 -9.30 13.34
N ALA A 151 -6.24 -8.39 13.71
CA ALA A 151 -4.85 -8.68 14.04
C ALA A 151 -4.68 -9.51 15.32
N SER A 152 -5.69 -9.58 16.17
CA SER A 152 -5.65 -10.34 17.43
C SER A 152 -6.03 -11.81 17.26
N ARG A 153 -6.40 -12.25 16.07
CA ARG A 153 -6.75 -13.65 15.79
C ARG A 153 -5.50 -14.53 15.71
N PRO A 154 -5.62 -15.84 16.00
CA PRO A 154 -4.54 -16.80 15.83
C PRO A 154 -4.00 -16.78 14.39
N VAL A 155 -2.68 -16.87 14.24
CA VAL A 155 -2.01 -16.83 12.92
C VAL A 155 -2.51 -17.94 11.99
N ASP A 156 -2.81 -19.13 12.52
CA ASP A 156 -3.34 -20.26 11.73
C ASP A 156 -4.70 -19.94 11.10
N GLU A 157 -5.58 -19.21 11.81
CA GLU A 157 -6.85 -18.74 11.26
C GLU A 157 -6.61 -17.73 10.13
N LEU A 158 -5.69 -16.78 10.34
CA LEU A 158 -5.34 -15.79 9.33
C LEU A 158 -4.71 -16.44 8.10
N LEU A 159 -3.83 -17.41 8.30
CA LEU A 159 -3.19 -18.19 7.23
C LEU A 159 -4.24 -18.93 6.39
N SER A 160 -5.23 -19.53 7.03
CA SER A 160 -6.33 -20.20 6.32
C SER A 160 -7.07 -19.23 5.41
N LYS A 161 -7.31 -17.99 5.86
CA LYS A 161 -7.94 -16.94 5.03
C LYS A 161 -7.06 -16.53 3.86
N VAL A 162 -5.75 -16.39 4.07
CA VAL A 162 -4.80 -16.07 2.99
C VAL A 162 -4.81 -17.18 1.94
N ARG A 163 -4.76 -18.44 2.35
CA ARG A 163 -4.76 -19.58 1.43
C ARG A 163 -6.08 -19.77 0.68
N SER A 164 -7.18 -19.30 1.24
CA SER A 164 -8.50 -19.32 0.58
C SER A 164 -8.77 -18.08 -0.29
N SER A 165 -7.92 -17.05 -0.21
CA SER A 165 -8.10 -15.84 -1.02
C SER A 165 -7.81 -16.10 -2.51
N PRO A 166 -8.40 -15.33 -3.43
CA PRO A 166 -8.17 -15.48 -4.86
C PRO A 166 -6.68 -15.37 -5.22
N SER A 167 -6.22 -16.25 -6.11
CA SER A 167 -4.88 -16.19 -6.71
C SER A 167 -4.86 -15.24 -7.90
N MET A 168 -3.70 -14.65 -8.18
CA MET A 168 -3.46 -13.91 -9.42
C MET A 168 -3.24 -14.85 -10.62
N VAL A 169 -2.87 -16.10 -10.37
CA VAL A 169 -2.62 -17.07 -11.45
C VAL A 169 -3.92 -17.34 -12.23
N GLY A 170 -3.89 -17.08 -13.52
CA GLY A 170 -5.05 -17.22 -14.41
C GLY A 170 -6.09 -16.11 -14.31
N ALA A 171 -5.88 -15.09 -13.49
CA ALA A 171 -6.77 -13.95 -13.41
C ALA A 171 -6.67 -13.08 -14.68
N ASN A 172 -7.83 -12.73 -15.26
CA ASN A 172 -7.91 -11.72 -16.30
C ASN A 172 -8.39 -10.41 -15.68
N LEU A 173 -7.46 -9.47 -15.47
CA LEU A 173 -7.73 -8.19 -14.84
C LEU A 173 -7.83 -7.03 -15.83
N THR A 174 -7.71 -7.30 -17.13
CA THR A 174 -7.74 -6.26 -18.17
C THR A 174 -9.03 -5.45 -18.13
N SER A 175 -10.17 -6.11 -17.93
CA SER A 175 -11.47 -5.44 -17.82
C SER A 175 -11.58 -4.51 -16.60
N ASP A 176 -10.84 -4.79 -15.53
CA ASP A 176 -10.90 -4.04 -14.28
C ASP A 176 -10.11 -2.73 -14.36
N VAL A 177 -9.07 -2.70 -15.22
CA VAL A 177 -8.11 -1.59 -15.30
C VAL A 177 -8.20 -0.81 -16.62
N THR A 178 -8.97 -1.30 -17.60
CA THR A 178 -9.15 -0.61 -18.89
C THR A 178 -10.08 0.59 -18.76
N THR A 179 -9.98 1.51 -19.71
CA THR A 179 -10.90 2.65 -19.79
C THR A 179 -12.34 2.21 -20.05
N THR A 180 -13.29 2.85 -19.39
CA THR A 180 -14.72 2.60 -19.59
C THR A 180 -15.32 3.34 -20.80
N GLN A 181 -14.58 4.33 -21.32
CA GLN A 181 -15.00 5.15 -22.46
C GLN A 181 -13.84 5.33 -23.44
N ALA A 182 -14.14 5.31 -24.72
CA ALA A 182 -13.17 5.65 -25.75
C ALA A 182 -12.78 7.13 -25.64
N TYR A 183 -11.49 7.41 -25.79
CA TYR A 183 -10.99 8.79 -25.85
C TYR A 183 -9.96 8.93 -26.96
N SER A 184 -9.74 10.16 -27.42
CA SER A 184 -8.74 10.47 -28.43
C SER A 184 -7.63 11.31 -27.83
N VAL A 185 -6.39 10.96 -28.13
CA VAL A 185 -5.22 11.76 -27.79
C VAL A 185 -4.83 12.53 -29.05
N PRO A 186 -4.84 13.87 -29.05
CA PRO A 186 -4.38 14.65 -30.19
C PRO A 186 -2.89 14.39 -30.43
N ALA A 187 -2.49 14.33 -31.70
CA ALA A 187 -1.06 14.30 -32.04
C ALA A 187 -0.38 15.59 -31.57
N ILE A 188 0.78 15.47 -30.98
CA ILE A 188 1.65 16.59 -30.58
C ILE A 188 2.44 17.06 -31.78
#